data_161e7ea4acb6678345d97b9c9f8edd63
#
_entry.id   161e7ea4acb6678345d97b9c9f8edd63
#
_cell.length_a   1.000
_cell.length_b   1.000
_cell.length_c   1.000
_cell.angle_alpha   90.00
_cell.angle_beta   90.00
_cell.angle_gamma   90.00
#
_symmetry.space_group_name_H-M   'P 1'
#
loop_
_entity.id
_entity.type
_entity.pdbx_description
1 polymer ?
#
loop_
_entity_poly.entity_id
_entity_poly.type
_entity_poly.pdbx_seq_one_letter_code
_entity_poly.pdbx_strand_id
1 'polypeptide(L)'
;MEKYFTSEKHTQLFVALLKFHKIKKFVVSPGTTNICLVGTLQADPYFELYSSVDERSAAYMACGLARESGEPVGLSCTGATASRNYVPGLTEAFYSNLPVLAVTSTQHPGRVGQMMPQVLDRTNPMNDIAKKSVQIDVVHTQEDEWAAQVAINDALLELRRHGGGPVHINLVTTYSPDFSVRELPQVKGIRRYFVNDEMPSLDGKKILIDIGTHVRWSERLTNAVDAFCEKYNAAVICEHISNYRGKYGVYPSLFVNQEGIESPLLEPDVMIHLGTVLGFGGAIGIKMKEVWRVHPDGEVRDTFKKLTNVFEMQEAEFFEHYCAVKADAISDTRYCTEFQRVCKELEQKVPELPFSNSWLAQNTVKRLPAGCELHLGILNSLRSWSLFEIVPEKKIEIHSNTGGFGIDGMVSTLLGSSLASPDKLFIGVIGDLAFFYDMNALGNRHVGNNIRLMVVNNGRGTEFRNYNHPAARFGESADVYMAAYGHYGKKSHDLMRHYAEDLGFEYMCAETKEEYLDRIDDFLNTEQKGHPVLFEVFTDSKNESDALYALYHIEVSTKTAAKNAVKNVLGEKGVATLKKIMGK
;
A
#
# COMPACT_ATOMS: atom_id res chain seq x y z
N MET A 1 -24.94 32.72 23.76
CA MET A 1 -23.47 32.75 23.74
C MET A 1 -23.04 32.22 22.36
N GLU A 2 -22.31 33.03 21.58
CA GLU A 2 -21.77 32.56 20.31
C GLU A 2 -20.85 31.39 20.57
N LYS A 3 -20.98 30.34 19.73
CA LYS A 3 -20.25 29.09 19.90
C LYS A 3 -18.94 29.20 19.17
N TYR A 4 -17.85 28.99 19.88
CA TYR A 4 -16.50 29.00 19.33
C TYR A 4 -15.78 27.72 19.71
N PHE A 5 -15.03 27.18 18.76
CA PHE A 5 -14.21 26.00 18.93
C PHE A 5 -12.74 26.37 19.10
N THR A 6 -11.97 25.49 19.72
CA THR A 6 -10.52 25.68 19.84
C THR A 6 -9.83 25.81 18.49
N SER A 7 -8.74 26.59 18.43
CA SER A 7 -7.87 26.68 17.26
C SER A 7 -7.00 25.43 17.04
N GLU A 8 -6.95 24.49 17.99
CA GLU A 8 -6.20 23.25 17.86
C GLU A 8 -6.81 22.35 16.77
N LYS A 9 -6.17 22.29 15.60
CA LYS A 9 -6.70 21.59 14.42
C LYS A 9 -6.98 20.10 14.67
N HIS A 10 -6.09 19.39 15.35
CA HIS A 10 -6.26 17.97 15.69
C HIS A 10 -7.47 17.74 16.62
N THR A 11 -7.73 18.64 17.56
CA THR A 11 -8.93 18.60 18.40
C THR A 11 -10.20 18.86 17.60
N GLN A 12 -10.18 19.81 16.64
CA GLN A 12 -11.30 20.04 15.73
C GLN A 12 -11.62 18.82 14.87
N LEU A 13 -10.58 18.15 14.30
CA LEU A 13 -10.72 16.92 13.52
C LEU A 13 -11.33 15.80 14.35
N PHE A 14 -10.85 15.64 15.58
CA PHE A 14 -11.39 14.65 16.51
C PHE A 14 -12.87 14.89 16.79
N VAL A 15 -13.26 16.11 17.15
CA VAL A 15 -14.66 16.43 17.45
C VAL A 15 -15.56 16.28 16.21
N ALA A 16 -15.09 16.66 15.03
CA ALA A 16 -15.82 16.43 13.78
C ALA A 16 -16.02 14.94 13.48
N LEU A 17 -15.02 14.09 13.73
CA LEU A 17 -15.11 12.63 13.58
C LEU A 17 -16.02 11.99 14.65
N LEU A 18 -16.07 12.50 15.88
CA LEU A 18 -17.06 12.06 16.86
C LEU A 18 -18.50 12.24 16.32
N LYS A 19 -18.77 13.38 15.67
CA LYS A 19 -20.09 13.63 15.05
C LYS A 19 -20.35 12.67 13.88
N PHE A 20 -19.35 12.40 13.03
CA PHE A 20 -19.46 11.43 11.94
C PHE A 20 -19.81 10.03 12.45
N HIS A 21 -19.13 9.57 13.52
CA HIS A 21 -19.34 8.27 14.15
C HIS A 21 -20.53 8.24 15.14
N LYS A 22 -21.29 9.34 15.25
CA LYS A 22 -22.48 9.48 16.10
C LYS A 22 -22.22 9.24 17.58
N ILE A 23 -21.09 9.71 18.10
CA ILE A 23 -20.74 9.66 19.52
C ILE A 23 -21.13 11.00 20.15
N LYS A 24 -22.13 10.98 21.03
CA LYS A 24 -22.75 12.20 21.60
C LYS A 24 -22.46 12.40 23.08
N LYS A 25 -22.50 11.31 23.85
CA LYS A 25 -22.46 11.35 25.33
C LYS A 25 -21.03 11.35 25.82
N PHE A 26 -20.71 12.28 26.72
CA PHE A 26 -19.41 12.38 27.36
C PHE A 26 -19.53 12.60 28.86
N VAL A 27 -18.79 11.80 29.66
CA VAL A 27 -18.54 12.10 31.08
C VAL A 27 -17.22 12.82 31.18
N VAL A 28 -17.25 14.03 31.73
CA VAL A 28 -16.12 14.97 31.74
C VAL A 28 -15.65 15.19 33.17
N SER A 29 -14.36 14.96 33.42
CA SER A 29 -13.69 15.32 34.67
C SER A 29 -12.95 16.65 34.51
N PRO A 30 -13.05 17.56 35.50
CA PRO A 30 -12.39 18.87 35.44
C PRO A 30 -10.87 18.75 35.32
N GLY A 31 -10.25 19.60 34.52
CA GLY A 31 -8.79 19.62 34.39
C GLY A 31 -8.28 20.62 33.37
N THR A 32 -7.00 20.96 33.45
CA THR A 32 -6.40 21.98 32.60
C THR A 32 -6.07 21.46 31.20
N THR A 33 -5.53 20.23 31.08
CA THR A 33 -5.06 19.73 29.77
C THR A 33 -6.20 19.36 28.82
N ASN A 34 -7.42 19.13 29.32
CA ASN A 34 -8.56 18.81 28.47
C ASN A 34 -9.46 20.02 28.15
N ILE A 35 -9.04 21.26 28.49
CA ILE A 35 -9.83 22.48 28.23
C ILE A 35 -10.16 22.63 26.75
N CYS A 36 -9.20 22.42 25.84
CA CYS A 36 -9.42 22.60 24.40
C CYS A 36 -10.50 21.64 23.86
N LEU A 37 -10.48 20.39 24.31
CA LEU A 37 -11.51 19.41 23.96
C LEU A 37 -12.85 19.75 24.61
N VAL A 38 -12.87 19.90 25.93
CA VAL A 38 -14.12 20.13 26.69
C VAL A 38 -14.79 21.44 26.29
N GLY A 39 -14.00 22.51 26.12
CA GLY A 39 -14.51 23.80 25.63
C GLY A 39 -15.17 23.70 24.26
N THR A 40 -14.59 22.88 23.37
CA THR A 40 -15.17 22.60 22.05
C THR A 40 -16.44 21.75 22.13
N LEU A 41 -16.46 20.70 22.96
CA LEU A 41 -17.65 19.86 23.15
C LEU A 41 -18.82 20.64 23.74
N GLN A 42 -18.61 21.45 24.78
CA GLN A 42 -19.67 22.26 25.41
C GLN A 42 -20.22 23.38 24.52
N ALA A 43 -19.44 23.82 23.52
CA ALA A 43 -19.87 24.83 22.57
C ALA A 43 -20.82 24.28 21.49
N ASP A 44 -20.89 22.94 21.29
CA ASP A 44 -21.76 22.31 20.30
C ASP A 44 -22.93 21.56 20.97
N PRO A 45 -24.21 21.95 20.70
CA PRO A 45 -25.40 21.31 21.28
C PRO A 45 -25.60 19.86 20.81
N TYR A 46 -24.79 19.37 19.89
CA TYR A 46 -24.78 17.97 19.52
C TYR A 46 -24.38 17.06 20.68
N PHE A 47 -23.51 17.54 21.58
CA PHE A 47 -22.96 16.74 22.66
C PHE A 47 -23.78 16.86 23.95
N GLU A 48 -23.93 15.71 24.63
CA GLU A 48 -24.55 15.57 25.94
C GLU A 48 -23.45 15.36 26.98
N LEU A 49 -23.21 16.36 27.84
CA LEU A 49 -22.10 16.35 28.77
C LEU A 49 -22.57 16.09 30.20
N TYR A 50 -21.91 15.17 30.87
CA TYR A 50 -22.13 14.83 32.28
C TYR A 50 -20.84 15.12 33.05
N SER A 51 -20.94 15.82 34.18
CA SER A 51 -19.77 16.14 35.02
C SER A 51 -19.54 15.08 36.08
N SER A 52 -18.29 14.66 36.25
CA SER A 52 -17.85 13.83 37.38
C SER A 52 -16.47 14.26 37.83
N VAL A 53 -16.31 14.65 39.09
CA VAL A 53 -15.05 15.16 39.64
C VAL A 53 -14.02 14.02 39.81
N ASP A 54 -14.45 12.87 40.28
CA ASP A 54 -13.62 11.67 40.43
C ASP A 54 -13.59 10.90 39.10
N GLU A 55 -12.40 10.72 38.54
CA GLU A 55 -12.23 10.08 37.22
C GLU A 55 -12.57 8.57 37.27
N ARG A 56 -12.35 7.88 38.37
CA ARG A 56 -12.76 6.50 38.55
C ARG A 56 -14.29 6.39 38.50
N SER A 57 -14.97 7.26 39.23
CA SER A 57 -16.45 7.35 39.17
C SER A 57 -16.94 7.69 37.78
N ALA A 58 -16.26 8.62 37.07
CA ALA A 58 -16.57 8.96 35.70
C ALA A 58 -16.51 7.74 34.77
N ALA A 59 -15.48 6.90 34.89
CA ALA A 59 -15.34 5.69 34.08
C ALA A 59 -16.47 4.69 34.31
N TYR A 60 -16.88 4.46 35.57
CA TYR A 60 -18.03 3.59 35.88
C TYR A 60 -19.37 4.23 35.45
N MET A 61 -19.52 5.56 35.55
CA MET A 61 -20.69 6.26 34.98
C MET A 61 -20.80 6.04 33.46
N ALA A 62 -19.67 6.12 32.74
CA ALA A 62 -19.66 5.83 31.31
C ALA A 62 -20.03 4.37 31.00
N CYS A 63 -19.58 3.41 31.81
CA CYS A 63 -20.02 2.01 31.70
C CYS A 63 -21.53 1.85 31.87
N GLY A 64 -22.10 2.52 32.88
CA GLY A 64 -23.56 2.51 33.11
C GLY A 64 -24.33 3.13 31.96
N LEU A 65 -23.91 4.30 31.48
CA LEU A 65 -24.49 4.99 30.33
C LEU A 65 -24.41 4.15 29.06
N ALA A 66 -23.26 3.54 28.77
CA ALA A 66 -23.08 2.71 27.59
C ALA A 66 -23.93 1.43 27.64
N ARG A 67 -24.03 0.79 28.80
CA ARG A 67 -24.85 -0.41 29.02
C ARG A 67 -26.33 -0.11 28.80
N GLU A 68 -26.84 0.95 29.36
CA GLU A 68 -28.28 1.29 29.31
C GLU A 68 -28.68 1.84 27.93
N SER A 69 -27.83 2.68 27.32
CA SER A 69 -28.17 3.28 26.02
C SER A 69 -27.83 2.42 24.81
N GLY A 70 -26.93 1.45 24.95
CA GLY A 70 -26.35 0.71 23.82
C GLY A 70 -25.44 1.55 22.90
N GLU A 71 -25.14 2.80 23.30
CA GLU A 71 -24.37 3.75 22.51
C GLU A 71 -22.95 3.92 23.06
N PRO A 72 -21.97 4.30 22.23
CA PRO A 72 -20.65 4.67 22.72
C PRO A 72 -20.70 5.91 23.60
N VAL A 73 -19.95 5.86 24.70
CA VAL A 73 -19.84 6.96 25.66
C VAL A 73 -18.39 7.39 25.79
N GLY A 74 -18.12 8.68 25.63
CA GLY A 74 -16.81 9.28 25.80
C GLY A 74 -16.49 9.62 27.27
N LEU A 75 -15.21 9.57 27.59
CA LEU A 75 -14.61 10.06 28.83
C LEU A 75 -13.58 11.13 28.48
N SER A 76 -13.49 12.20 29.26
CA SER A 76 -12.41 13.18 29.12
C SER A 76 -11.85 13.57 30.48
N CYS A 77 -10.54 13.48 30.62
CA CYS A 77 -9.83 13.96 31.82
C CYS A 77 -8.52 14.65 31.47
N THR A 78 -7.96 15.32 32.47
CA THR A 78 -6.62 15.89 32.39
C THR A 78 -5.53 14.79 32.36
N GLY A 79 -4.27 15.18 32.25
CA GLY A 79 -3.12 14.28 32.30
C GLY A 79 -2.84 13.64 33.66
N ALA A 80 -1.69 13.03 33.80
CA ALA A 80 -1.16 12.43 35.04
C ALA A 80 -2.08 11.37 35.70
N THR A 81 -2.27 11.45 37.00
CA THR A 81 -3.00 10.46 37.80
C THR A 81 -4.48 10.34 37.42
N ALA A 82 -5.10 11.41 36.95
CA ALA A 82 -6.46 11.41 36.41
C ALA A 82 -6.68 10.28 35.40
N SER A 83 -5.79 10.18 34.40
CA SER A 83 -5.86 9.13 33.38
C SER A 83 -5.68 7.71 33.94
N ARG A 84 -4.95 7.55 35.05
CA ARG A 84 -4.76 6.25 35.71
C ARG A 84 -6.00 5.84 36.51
N ASN A 85 -6.78 6.79 37.01
CA ASN A 85 -8.03 6.49 37.68
C ASN A 85 -9.11 5.93 36.75
N TYR A 86 -8.97 6.02 35.43
CA TYR A 86 -9.86 5.35 34.49
C TYR A 86 -9.69 3.82 34.45
N VAL A 87 -8.54 3.30 34.85
CA VAL A 87 -8.18 1.87 34.69
C VAL A 87 -9.24 0.91 35.26
N PRO A 88 -9.76 1.06 36.49
CA PRO A 88 -10.78 0.14 36.99
C PRO A 88 -12.07 0.11 36.16
N GLY A 89 -12.56 1.27 35.76
CA GLY A 89 -13.76 1.36 34.90
C GLY A 89 -13.52 0.89 33.47
N LEU A 90 -12.34 1.11 32.90
CA LEU A 90 -11.98 0.59 31.57
C LEU A 90 -11.78 -0.94 31.60
N THR A 91 -11.27 -1.51 32.69
CA THR A 91 -11.22 -2.96 32.91
C THR A 91 -12.64 -3.54 32.90
N GLU A 92 -13.59 -2.93 33.62
CA GLU A 92 -15.01 -3.33 33.56
C GLU A 92 -15.56 -3.24 32.13
N ALA A 93 -15.29 -2.13 31.44
CA ALA A 93 -15.75 -1.94 30.06
C ALA A 93 -15.16 -2.99 29.11
N PHE A 94 -13.90 -3.39 29.29
CA PHE A 94 -13.22 -4.38 28.47
C PHE A 94 -13.84 -5.77 28.60
N TYR A 95 -13.99 -6.26 29.82
CA TYR A 95 -14.56 -7.59 30.07
C TYR A 95 -16.08 -7.67 29.87
N SER A 96 -16.76 -6.52 29.95
CA SER A 96 -18.20 -6.41 29.65
C SER A 96 -18.50 -5.99 28.22
N ASN A 97 -17.49 -5.82 27.35
CA ASN A 97 -17.62 -5.38 25.95
C ASN A 97 -18.42 -4.06 25.79
N LEU A 98 -18.23 -3.10 26.70
CA LEU A 98 -18.92 -1.82 26.66
C LEU A 98 -18.14 -0.82 25.79
N PRO A 99 -18.80 -0.12 24.85
CA PRO A 99 -18.15 0.83 23.95
C PRO A 99 -17.84 2.15 24.67
N VAL A 100 -16.77 2.17 25.46
CA VAL A 100 -16.30 3.34 26.20
C VAL A 100 -15.07 3.93 25.52
N LEU A 101 -15.14 5.21 25.13
CA LEU A 101 -14.05 5.97 24.53
C LEU A 101 -13.34 6.79 25.61
N ALA A 102 -12.16 6.38 26.03
CA ALA A 102 -11.34 7.15 26.96
C ALA A 102 -10.44 8.14 26.20
N VAL A 103 -10.64 9.43 26.41
CA VAL A 103 -9.79 10.49 25.86
C VAL A 103 -8.97 11.10 26.99
N THR A 104 -7.67 10.83 26.99
CA THR A 104 -6.73 11.39 27.97
C THR A 104 -5.91 12.49 27.30
N SER A 105 -6.00 13.70 27.81
CA SER A 105 -5.22 14.80 27.28
C SER A 105 -3.77 14.76 27.75
N THR A 106 -2.83 15.07 26.89
CA THR A 106 -1.39 15.06 27.16
C THR A 106 -0.69 16.25 26.56
N GLN A 107 0.52 16.50 27.05
CA GLN A 107 1.44 17.46 26.44
C GLN A 107 2.28 16.81 25.34
N HIS A 108 3.09 17.57 24.64
CA HIS A 108 3.97 17.09 23.58
C HIS A 108 4.78 15.86 24.04
N PRO A 109 4.82 14.77 23.24
CA PRO A 109 5.46 13.50 23.61
C PRO A 109 6.93 13.62 24.03
N GLY A 110 7.66 14.55 23.43
CA GLY A 110 9.06 14.82 23.78
C GLY A 110 9.28 15.27 25.22
N ARG A 111 8.20 15.58 25.98
CA ARG A 111 8.28 15.92 27.40
C ARG A 111 8.24 14.69 28.32
N VAL A 112 7.88 13.53 27.78
CA VAL A 112 7.89 12.27 28.55
C VAL A 112 9.32 11.95 28.98
N GLY A 113 9.51 11.65 30.28
CA GLY A 113 10.84 11.37 30.83
C GLY A 113 11.73 12.59 31.11
N GLN A 114 11.26 13.82 30.81
CA GLN A 114 12.04 15.05 31.02
C GLN A 114 11.82 15.71 32.40
N MET A 115 11.39 14.95 33.41
CA MET A 115 11.08 15.44 34.76
C MET A 115 10.01 16.55 34.80
N MET A 116 9.17 16.62 33.77
CA MET A 116 8.08 17.60 33.70
C MET A 116 6.89 17.10 34.54
N PRO A 117 6.27 17.97 35.34
CA PRO A 117 5.11 17.59 36.14
C PRO A 117 3.92 17.23 35.24
N GLN A 118 3.13 16.24 35.67
CA GLN A 118 1.90 15.79 35.00
C GLN A 118 2.09 15.21 33.58
N VAL A 119 3.29 14.80 33.19
CA VAL A 119 3.57 14.19 31.90
C VAL A 119 3.91 12.71 32.12
N LEU A 120 2.95 11.85 31.83
CA LEU A 120 3.10 10.39 31.95
C LEU A 120 3.13 9.75 30.55
N ASP A 121 3.88 8.66 30.44
CA ASP A 121 3.82 7.79 29.25
C ASP A 121 2.52 6.97 29.27
N ARG A 122 1.73 7.10 28.22
CA ARG A 122 0.48 6.38 27.97
C ARG A 122 0.42 5.73 26.60
N THR A 123 1.55 5.63 25.92
CA THR A 123 1.64 5.07 24.57
C THR A 123 1.30 3.58 24.56
N ASN A 124 1.64 2.86 25.64
CA ASN A 124 1.36 1.44 25.80
C ASN A 124 0.51 1.19 27.07
N PRO A 125 -0.82 1.26 26.99
CA PRO A 125 -1.69 0.89 28.09
C PRO A 125 -1.64 -0.62 28.34
N MET A 126 -2.19 -1.06 29.47
CA MET A 126 -2.40 -2.49 29.74
C MET A 126 -3.30 -3.10 28.66
N ASN A 127 -3.07 -4.36 28.31
CA ASN A 127 -3.74 -5.04 27.20
C ASN A 127 -5.26 -5.23 27.39
N ASP A 128 -5.74 -5.17 28.63
CA ASP A 128 -7.12 -5.47 29.02
C ASP A 128 -7.91 -4.23 29.49
N ILE A 129 -7.50 -3.03 29.05
CA ILE A 129 -8.25 -1.80 29.31
C ILE A 129 -8.69 -1.08 28.04
N ALA A 130 -8.18 -1.49 26.86
CA ALA A 130 -8.57 -0.93 25.58
C ALA A 130 -8.32 -1.94 24.44
N LYS A 131 -9.30 -2.08 23.53
CA LYS A 131 -9.15 -2.85 22.28
C LYS A 131 -8.16 -2.19 21.34
N LYS A 132 -8.11 -0.87 21.33
CA LYS A 132 -7.19 -0.03 20.56
C LYS A 132 -6.77 1.18 21.38
N SER A 133 -5.49 1.55 21.26
CA SER A 133 -4.96 2.79 21.83
C SER A 133 -4.18 3.54 20.77
N VAL A 134 -4.47 4.83 20.58
CA VAL A 134 -3.79 5.68 19.62
C VAL A 134 -3.40 7.02 20.23
N GLN A 135 -2.33 7.62 19.73
CA GLN A 135 -1.94 8.97 20.07
C GLN A 135 -2.23 9.90 18.89
N ILE A 136 -2.82 11.05 19.19
CA ILE A 136 -3.09 12.10 18.21
C ILE A 136 -2.22 13.29 18.52
N ASP A 137 -1.25 13.53 17.66
CA ASP A 137 -0.30 14.62 17.77
C ASP A 137 -0.84 15.93 17.17
N VAL A 138 -0.11 17.03 17.41
CA VAL A 138 -0.44 18.35 16.84
C VAL A 138 -0.28 18.30 15.32
N VAL A 139 -1.30 18.76 14.61
CA VAL A 139 -1.33 18.82 13.15
C VAL A 139 -0.68 20.10 12.64
N HIS A 140 0.42 19.96 11.89
CA HIS A 140 1.17 21.05 11.24
C HIS A 140 1.13 20.97 9.72
N THR A 141 1.01 19.76 9.17
CA THR A 141 1.07 19.49 7.72
C THR A 141 -0.17 18.72 7.26
N GLN A 142 -0.34 18.61 5.94
CA GLN A 142 -1.40 17.75 5.38
C GLN A 142 -1.15 16.26 5.68
N GLU A 143 0.10 15.85 5.83
CA GLU A 143 0.45 14.49 6.22
C GLU A 143 -0.01 14.19 7.66
N ASP A 144 0.24 15.13 8.59
CA ASP A 144 -0.23 15.01 9.97
C ASP A 144 -1.77 14.98 10.04
N GLU A 145 -2.43 15.82 9.23
CA GLU A 145 -3.90 15.84 9.16
C GLU A 145 -4.47 14.51 8.67
N TRP A 146 -3.89 13.93 7.63
CA TRP A 146 -4.27 12.60 7.15
C TRP A 146 -4.01 11.53 8.21
N ALA A 147 -2.83 11.49 8.81
CA ALA A 147 -2.46 10.50 9.83
C ALA A 147 -3.39 10.58 11.06
N ALA A 148 -3.70 11.79 11.53
CA ALA A 148 -4.64 12.00 12.63
C ALA A 148 -6.04 11.48 12.29
N GLN A 149 -6.57 11.79 11.10
CA GLN A 149 -7.90 11.31 10.69
C GLN A 149 -7.95 9.78 10.58
N VAL A 150 -6.92 9.14 10.00
CA VAL A 150 -6.84 7.68 9.92
C VAL A 150 -6.82 7.06 11.31
N ALA A 151 -5.95 7.54 12.22
CA ALA A 151 -5.83 6.99 13.56
C ALA A 151 -7.12 7.17 14.38
N ILE A 152 -7.80 8.33 14.27
CA ILE A 152 -9.07 8.56 14.97
C ILE A 152 -10.17 7.63 14.42
N ASN A 153 -10.34 7.53 13.09
CA ASN A 153 -11.31 6.61 12.50
C ASN A 153 -11.05 5.17 12.93
N ASP A 154 -9.81 4.72 12.85
CA ASP A 154 -9.40 3.36 13.22
C ASP A 154 -9.76 3.06 14.68
N ALA A 155 -9.47 3.98 15.60
CA ALA A 155 -9.84 3.83 17.00
C ALA A 155 -11.37 3.82 17.22
N LEU A 156 -12.10 4.77 16.63
CA LEU A 156 -13.54 4.87 16.83
C LEU A 156 -14.33 3.69 16.24
N LEU A 157 -13.83 3.09 15.16
CA LEU A 157 -14.42 1.90 14.55
C LEU A 157 -14.30 0.66 15.45
N GLU A 158 -13.27 0.57 16.30
CA GLU A 158 -13.07 -0.55 17.21
C GLU A 158 -14.08 -0.56 18.39
N LEU A 159 -14.74 0.57 18.69
CA LEU A 159 -15.77 0.63 19.75
C LEU A 159 -16.92 -0.38 19.55
N ARG A 160 -17.22 -0.72 18.29
CA ARG A 160 -18.33 -1.63 17.93
C ARG A 160 -17.91 -2.91 17.24
N ARG A 161 -16.61 -3.08 16.96
CA ARG A 161 -16.09 -4.25 16.27
C ARG A 161 -16.10 -5.48 17.17
N HIS A 162 -16.49 -6.65 16.65
CA HIS A 162 -16.45 -7.95 17.33
C HIS A 162 -17.07 -7.92 18.73
N GLY A 163 -18.29 -7.38 18.85
CA GLY A 163 -19.00 -7.25 20.11
C GLY A 163 -18.71 -5.97 20.89
N GLY A 164 -17.81 -5.15 20.40
CA GLY A 164 -17.46 -3.85 21.00
C GLY A 164 -16.44 -3.93 22.12
N GLY A 165 -16.14 -2.77 22.69
CA GLY A 165 -15.23 -2.64 23.84
C GLY A 165 -14.63 -1.24 23.96
N PRO A 166 -13.86 -0.98 25.03
CA PRO A 166 -13.26 0.32 25.24
C PRO A 166 -12.10 0.60 24.27
N VAL A 167 -11.92 1.87 23.95
CA VAL A 167 -10.80 2.41 23.16
C VAL A 167 -10.16 3.58 23.90
N HIS A 168 -8.89 3.79 23.67
CA HIS A 168 -8.15 4.90 24.25
C HIS A 168 -7.57 5.82 23.18
N ILE A 169 -7.79 7.11 23.32
CA ILE A 169 -7.15 8.16 22.51
C ILE A 169 -6.36 9.07 23.43
N ASN A 170 -5.04 9.13 23.25
CA ASN A 170 -4.16 10.06 23.92
C ASN A 170 -4.03 11.31 23.07
N LEU A 171 -4.76 12.37 23.43
CA LEU A 171 -4.86 13.61 22.64
C LEU A 171 -3.85 14.64 23.14
N VAL A 172 -2.91 15.02 22.29
CA VAL A 172 -1.95 16.08 22.60
C VAL A 172 -2.63 17.43 22.63
N THR A 173 -2.25 18.32 23.53
CA THR A 173 -2.73 19.70 23.58
C THR A 173 -1.56 20.68 23.67
N THR A 174 -1.73 21.83 23.03
CA THR A 174 -0.82 22.99 23.13
C THR A 174 -1.29 23.99 24.17
N TYR A 175 -2.42 23.71 24.84
CA TYR A 175 -3.10 24.65 25.74
C TYR A 175 -3.51 25.96 25.05
N SER A 176 -3.93 25.89 23.79
CA SER A 176 -4.33 27.09 23.07
C SER A 176 -5.45 27.83 23.80
N PRO A 177 -5.27 29.12 24.13
CA PRO A 177 -6.32 29.97 24.69
C PRO A 177 -7.29 30.45 23.61
N ASP A 178 -7.01 30.17 22.35
CA ASP A 178 -7.79 30.66 21.21
C ASP A 178 -8.98 29.74 20.92
N PHE A 179 -10.17 30.27 21.11
CA PHE A 179 -11.47 29.67 20.80
C PHE A 179 -12.24 30.53 19.79
N SER A 180 -11.59 30.93 18.71
CA SER A 180 -12.16 31.79 17.67
C SER A 180 -12.79 31.05 16.49
N VAL A 181 -12.64 29.75 16.41
CA VAL A 181 -13.10 28.93 15.27
C VAL A 181 -14.61 28.75 15.33
N ARG A 182 -15.32 29.11 14.25
CA ARG A 182 -16.78 29.07 14.19
C ARG A 182 -17.36 27.77 13.67
N GLU A 183 -16.62 27.07 12.78
CA GLU A 183 -17.06 25.86 12.12
C GLU A 183 -15.99 24.77 12.22
N LEU A 184 -16.42 23.56 12.54
CA LEU A 184 -15.54 22.40 12.50
C LEU A 184 -15.16 22.07 11.05
N PRO A 185 -13.95 21.56 10.80
CA PRO A 185 -13.52 21.18 9.46
C PRO A 185 -14.35 20.03 8.90
N GLN A 186 -14.44 19.95 7.58
CA GLN A 186 -14.87 18.74 6.93
C GLN A 186 -13.82 17.64 7.14
N VAL A 187 -14.28 16.43 7.44
CA VAL A 187 -13.42 15.29 7.74
C VAL A 187 -13.68 14.12 6.80
N LYS A 188 -12.66 13.31 6.60
CA LYS A 188 -12.77 12.04 5.89
C LYS A 188 -13.14 10.96 6.89
N GLY A 189 -14.43 10.71 7.06
CA GLY A 189 -14.93 9.63 7.88
C GLY A 189 -14.82 8.30 7.15
N ILE A 190 -14.38 7.25 7.85
CA ILE A 190 -14.29 5.89 7.35
C ILE A 190 -15.41 5.07 7.99
N ARG A 191 -16.08 4.22 7.19
CA ARG A 191 -17.09 3.27 7.68
C ARG A 191 -16.59 1.85 7.54
N ARG A 192 -17.02 0.98 8.46
CA ARG A 192 -16.78 -0.46 8.37
C ARG A 192 -18.12 -1.16 8.15
N TYR A 193 -18.10 -2.16 7.27
CA TYR A 193 -19.26 -2.98 6.91
C TYR A 193 -18.93 -4.45 7.12
N PHE A 194 -19.92 -5.20 7.60
CA PHE A 194 -19.88 -6.64 7.74
C PHE A 194 -20.86 -7.28 6.75
N VAL A 195 -20.81 -8.59 6.56
CA VAL A 195 -21.59 -9.35 5.56
C VAL A 195 -23.09 -9.04 5.60
N ASN A 196 -23.65 -8.82 6.80
CA ASN A 196 -25.10 -8.61 6.98
C ASN A 196 -25.51 -7.12 7.02
N ASP A 197 -24.57 -6.21 6.83
CA ASP A 197 -24.88 -4.78 6.83
C ASP A 197 -25.50 -4.34 5.50
N GLU A 198 -26.31 -3.28 5.53
CA GLU A 198 -26.74 -2.60 4.31
C GLU A 198 -25.54 -1.90 3.65
N MET A 199 -25.15 -2.40 2.48
CA MET A 199 -23.97 -1.90 1.77
C MET A 199 -24.30 -0.66 0.92
N PRO A 200 -23.32 0.26 0.74
CA PRO A 200 -23.52 1.47 -0.06
C PRO A 200 -23.69 1.16 -1.56
N SER A 201 -24.53 1.92 -2.27
CA SER A 201 -24.77 1.72 -3.71
C SER A 201 -23.53 2.07 -4.56
N LEU A 202 -23.32 1.26 -5.59
CA LEU A 202 -22.34 1.47 -6.67
C LEU A 202 -23.00 1.93 -7.99
N ASP A 203 -24.30 2.23 -7.98
CA ASP A 203 -25.01 2.61 -9.19
C ASP A 203 -24.51 3.89 -9.82
N GLY A 204 -24.29 3.85 -11.13
CA GLY A 204 -23.80 4.98 -11.91
C GLY A 204 -22.36 5.39 -11.65
N LYS A 205 -21.62 4.65 -10.82
CA LYS A 205 -20.21 4.91 -10.53
C LYS A 205 -19.31 4.23 -11.55
N LYS A 206 -18.23 4.89 -11.93
CA LYS A 206 -17.10 4.29 -12.66
C LYS A 206 -16.23 3.56 -11.65
N ILE A 207 -16.08 2.25 -11.83
CA ILE A 207 -15.44 1.38 -10.85
C ILE A 207 -14.16 0.78 -11.42
N LEU A 208 -13.11 0.83 -10.61
CA LEU A 208 -11.84 0.16 -10.87
C LEU A 208 -11.52 -0.75 -9.70
N ILE A 209 -11.11 -1.97 -9.96
CA ILE A 209 -10.64 -2.91 -8.94
C ILE A 209 -9.11 -2.91 -8.99
N ASP A 210 -8.45 -2.59 -7.89
CA ASP A 210 -7.00 -2.62 -7.75
C ASP A 210 -6.61 -3.76 -6.83
N ILE A 211 -5.67 -4.59 -7.29
CA ILE A 211 -5.26 -5.78 -6.56
C ILE A 211 -3.77 -5.68 -6.24
N GLY A 212 -3.45 -5.52 -4.97
CA GLY A 212 -2.09 -5.66 -4.47
C GLY A 212 -1.58 -7.10 -4.56
N THR A 213 -0.56 -7.45 -3.78
CA THR A 213 -0.10 -8.84 -3.69
C THR A 213 -1.22 -9.75 -3.23
N HIS A 214 -1.52 -10.76 -4.06
CA HIS A 214 -2.55 -11.75 -3.77
C HIS A 214 -2.01 -13.16 -4.01
N VAL A 215 -2.08 -14.03 -3.00
CA VAL A 215 -1.34 -15.29 -3.01
C VAL A 215 -1.97 -16.30 -3.95
N ARG A 216 -3.27 -16.55 -3.82
CA ARG A 216 -3.99 -17.55 -4.65
C ARG A 216 -5.41 -17.12 -4.90
N TRP A 217 -5.87 -17.32 -6.14
CA TRP A 217 -7.25 -17.09 -6.55
C TRP A 217 -8.02 -18.41 -6.59
N SER A 218 -9.17 -18.45 -5.88
CA SER A 218 -10.11 -19.52 -6.05
C SER A 218 -10.97 -19.28 -7.31
N GLU A 219 -11.50 -20.35 -7.91
CA GLU A 219 -12.45 -20.21 -9.01
C GLU A 219 -13.69 -19.41 -8.58
N ARG A 220 -14.17 -19.58 -7.33
CA ARG A 220 -15.28 -18.81 -6.77
C ARG A 220 -14.99 -17.31 -6.82
N LEU A 221 -13.81 -16.88 -6.34
CA LEU A 221 -13.44 -15.46 -6.33
C LEU A 221 -13.28 -14.91 -7.75
N THR A 222 -12.59 -15.64 -8.63
CA THR A 222 -12.41 -15.22 -10.03
C THR A 222 -13.78 -15.05 -10.72
N ASN A 223 -14.67 -16.03 -10.58
CA ASN A 223 -16.02 -15.96 -11.18
C ASN A 223 -16.86 -14.82 -10.59
N ALA A 224 -16.76 -14.55 -9.29
CA ALA A 224 -17.47 -13.46 -8.64
C ALA A 224 -16.98 -12.08 -9.13
N VAL A 225 -15.67 -11.91 -9.27
CA VAL A 225 -15.08 -10.67 -9.82
C VAL A 225 -15.45 -10.50 -11.30
N ASP A 226 -15.37 -11.55 -12.11
CA ASP A 226 -15.75 -11.53 -13.53
C ASP A 226 -17.22 -11.12 -13.70
N ALA A 227 -18.14 -11.75 -12.94
CA ALA A 227 -19.56 -11.42 -12.98
C ALA A 227 -19.84 -9.98 -12.50
N PHE A 228 -19.11 -9.50 -11.51
CA PHE A 228 -19.20 -8.12 -11.04
C PHE A 228 -18.76 -7.13 -12.13
N CYS A 229 -17.61 -7.36 -12.75
CA CYS A 229 -17.10 -6.50 -13.82
C CYS A 229 -18.08 -6.39 -14.98
N GLU A 230 -18.72 -7.50 -15.35
CA GLU A 230 -19.73 -7.54 -16.40
C GLU A 230 -20.97 -6.70 -16.06
N LYS A 231 -21.45 -6.78 -14.82
CA LYS A 231 -22.67 -6.08 -14.37
C LYS A 231 -22.46 -4.59 -14.05
N TYR A 232 -21.26 -4.23 -13.61
CA TYR A 232 -20.94 -2.88 -13.17
C TYR A 232 -20.05 -2.12 -14.15
N ASN A 233 -19.73 -2.67 -15.32
CA ASN A 233 -18.81 -2.09 -16.28
C ASN A 233 -17.48 -1.70 -15.61
N ALA A 234 -16.91 -2.64 -14.84
CA ALA A 234 -15.68 -2.43 -14.10
C ALA A 234 -14.47 -3.05 -14.83
N ALA A 235 -13.28 -2.62 -14.48
CA ALA A 235 -12.02 -3.20 -14.92
C ALA A 235 -11.16 -3.57 -13.69
N VAL A 236 -10.28 -4.57 -13.85
CA VAL A 236 -9.37 -5.04 -12.80
C VAL A 236 -7.95 -4.64 -13.16
N ILE A 237 -7.34 -3.79 -12.36
CA ILE A 237 -5.92 -3.48 -12.50
C ILE A 237 -5.10 -4.63 -11.93
N CYS A 238 -4.19 -5.14 -12.73
CA CYS A 238 -3.30 -6.21 -12.36
C CYS A 238 -1.84 -5.74 -12.41
N GLU A 239 -1.12 -5.99 -11.33
CA GLU A 239 0.31 -6.21 -11.37
C GLU A 239 0.58 -7.71 -11.50
N HIS A 240 1.79 -8.10 -11.84
CA HIS A 240 2.11 -9.52 -11.97
C HIS A 240 1.80 -10.32 -10.70
N ILE A 241 2.13 -9.75 -9.54
CA ILE A 241 1.89 -10.35 -8.22
C ILE A 241 0.43 -10.32 -7.76
N SER A 242 -0.46 -9.70 -8.52
CA SER A 242 -1.91 -9.72 -8.26
C SER A 242 -2.52 -11.11 -8.52
N ASN A 243 -1.90 -11.89 -9.38
CA ASN A 243 -2.29 -13.26 -9.74
C ASN A 243 -3.74 -13.45 -10.26
N TYR A 244 -4.46 -12.37 -10.55
CA TYR A 244 -5.76 -12.46 -11.19
C TYR A 244 -5.60 -12.89 -12.66
N ARG A 245 -6.40 -13.87 -13.10
CA ARG A 245 -6.37 -14.44 -14.45
C ARG A 245 -7.77 -14.52 -15.08
N GLY A 246 -8.70 -13.69 -14.57
CA GLY A 246 -10.04 -13.56 -15.13
C GLY A 246 -10.06 -12.68 -16.39
N LYS A 247 -11.25 -12.50 -16.96
CA LYS A 247 -11.47 -11.87 -18.28
C LYS A 247 -11.24 -10.36 -18.29
N TYR A 248 -11.34 -9.70 -17.11
CA TYR A 248 -11.39 -8.24 -17.00
C TYR A 248 -10.08 -7.64 -16.50
N GLY A 249 -8.98 -8.41 -16.56
CA GLY A 249 -7.64 -7.95 -16.22
C GLY A 249 -7.10 -6.91 -17.20
N VAL A 250 -6.52 -5.85 -16.66
CA VAL A 250 -5.78 -4.82 -17.39
C VAL A 250 -4.40 -4.70 -16.75
N TYR A 251 -3.35 -4.70 -17.54
CA TYR A 251 -1.96 -4.51 -17.10
C TYR A 251 -1.50 -3.10 -17.46
N PRO A 252 -1.85 -2.09 -16.68
CA PRO A 252 -1.66 -0.70 -17.06
C PRO A 252 -0.27 -0.14 -16.75
N SER A 253 0.66 -0.94 -16.20
CA SER A 253 1.95 -0.43 -15.71
C SER A 253 2.73 0.38 -16.74
N LEU A 254 2.74 -0.03 -18.01
CA LEU A 254 3.36 0.75 -19.08
C LEU A 254 2.59 2.06 -19.34
N PHE A 255 1.27 2.02 -19.33
CA PHE A 255 0.40 3.16 -19.63
C PHE A 255 0.43 4.23 -18.53
N VAL A 256 0.29 3.82 -17.26
CA VAL A 256 0.26 4.78 -16.13
C VAL A 256 1.60 5.47 -15.87
N ASN A 257 2.69 4.86 -16.32
CA ASN A 257 4.03 5.42 -16.19
C ASN A 257 4.45 6.33 -17.36
N GLN A 258 3.58 6.56 -18.36
CA GLN A 258 3.90 7.53 -19.42
C GLN A 258 4.00 8.94 -18.86
N GLU A 259 5.06 9.68 -19.21
CA GLU A 259 5.28 11.04 -18.68
C GLU A 259 4.15 11.98 -19.11
N GLY A 260 3.41 12.51 -18.11
CA GLY A 260 2.33 13.46 -18.33
C GLY A 260 1.03 12.86 -18.88
N ILE A 261 0.83 11.55 -18.66
CA ILE A 261 -0.41 10.87 -19.04
C ILE A 261 -1.62 11.51 -18.35
N GLU A 262 -2.61 11.86 -19.12
CA GLU A 262 -3.93 12.27 -18.66
C GLU A 262 -4.96 11.47 -19.44
N SER A 263 -5.79 10.70 -18.75
CA SER A 263 -6.82 9.87 -19.38
C SER A 263 -8.04 9.73 -18.49
N PRO A 264 -9.27 9.83 -19.03
CA PRO A 264 -10.48 9.53 -18.30
C PRO A 264 -10.51 8.07 -17.76
N LEU A 265 -9.73 7.16 -18.36
CA LEU A 265 -9.61 5.78 -17.88
C LEU A 265 -8.98 5.70 -16.48
N LEU A 266 -8.16 6.68 -16.13
CA LEU A 266 -7.46 6.77 -14.83
C LEU A 266 -8.23 7.58 -13.78
N GLU A 267 -9.49 7.92 -14.01
CA GLU A 267 -10.33 8.73 -13.12
C GLU A 267 -11.60 7.96 -12.71
N PRO A 268 -11.48 6.86 -11.92
CA PRO A 268 -12.63 6.16 -11.38
C PRO A 268 -13.30 6.97 -10.26
N ASP A 269 -14.62 6.76 -10.08
CA ASP A 269 -15.32 7.28 -8.91
C ASP A 269 -14.96 6.45 -7.67
N VAL A 270 -14.96 5.12 -7.80
CA VAL A 270 -14.61 4.17 -6.74
C VAL A 270 -13.48 3.27 -7.19
N MET A 271 -12.46 3.15 -6.36
CA MET A 271 -11.47 2.09 -6.49
C MET A 271 -11.68 1.06 -5.38
N ILE A 272 -12.00 -0.16 -5.75
CA ILE A 272 -12.09 -1.30 -4.84
C ILE A 272 -10.69 -1.91 -4.72
N HIS A 273 -10.13 -1.88 -3.51
CA HIS A 273 -8.78 -2.38 -3.25
C HIS A 273 -8.81 -3.73 -2.53
N LEU A 274 -8.16 -4.73 -3.14
CA LEU A 274 -8.03 -6.10 -2.67
C LEU A 274 -6.56 -6.44 -2.37
N GLY A 275 -6.37 -7.56 -1.67
CA GLY A 275 -5.04 -8.09 -1.38
C GLY A 275 -4.28 -7.29 -0.33
N THR A 276 -2.96 -7.35 -0.38
CA THR A 276 -2.09 -6.76 0.65
C THR A 276 -1.20 -5.64 0.09
N VAL A 277 0.11 -5.79 0.15
CA VAL A 277 1.06 -4.75 -0.25
C VAL A 277 1.05 -4.58 -1.77
N LEU A 278 0.99 -3.33 -2.23
CA LEU A 278 1.19 -3.00 -3.65
C LEU A 278 2.63 -3.33 -4.06
N GLY A 279 2.80 -3.94 -5.22
CA GLY A 279 4.10 -4.30 -5.73
C GLY A 279 4.83 -3.11 -6.30
N PHE A 280 4.43 -2.67 -7.48
CA PHE A 280 5.06 -1.54 -8.14
C PHE A 280 4.19 -0.91 -9.22
N GLY A 281 3.49 0.14 -8.90
CA GLY A 281 3.10 1.14 -9.87
C GLY A 281 1.78 1.00 -10.61
N GLY A 282 1.04 -0.11 -10.49
CA GLY A 282 -0.23 -0.27 -11.20
C GLY A 282 -1.29 0.79 -10.88
N ALA A 283 -1.30 1.28 -9.64
CA ALA A 283 -2.23 2.33 -9.19
C ALA A 283 -1.61 3.74 -9.16
N ILE A 284 -0.33 3.90 -9.53
CA ILE A 284 0.31 5.22 -9.63
C ILE A 284 -0.35 6.02 -10.77
N GLY A 285 -0.68 7.27 -10.48
CA GLY A 285 -1.32 8.17 -11.47
C GLY A 285 -2.84 8.02 -11.58
N ILE A 286 -3.46 7.07 -10.88
CA ILE A 286 -4.92 6.94 -10.84
C ILE A 286 -5.50 8.00 -9.92
N LYS A 287 -6.47 8.76 -10.42
CA LYS A 287 -7.13 9.87 -9.72
C LYS A 287 -8.51 9.45 -9.20
N MET A 288 -8.56 8.41 -8.35
CA MET A 288 -9.81 7.95 -7.74
C MET A 288 -10.41 9.01 -6.81
N LYS A 289 -11.75 9.07 -6.74
CA LYS A 289 -12.45 9.93 -5.78
C LYS A 289 -12.49 9.31 -4.39
N GLU A 290 -12.78 8.01 -4.29
CA GLU A 290 -12.81 7.25 -3.05
C GLU A 290 -12.24 5.84 -3.22
N VAL A 291 -11.77 5.25 -2.11
CA VAL A 291 -11.25 3.88 -2.04
C VAL A 291 -12.11 3.06 -1.08
N TRP A 292 -12.46 1.86 -1.50
CA TRP A 292 -13.15 0.84 -0.72
C TRP A 292 -12.22 -0.35 -0.53
N ARG A 293 -11.81 -0.62 0.70
CA ARG A 293 -10.97 -1.78 0.99
C ARG A 293 -11.83 -2.98 1.34
N VAL A 294 -11.64 -4.09 0.65
CA VAL A 294 -12.30 -5.37 0.93
C VAL A 294 -11.25 -6.37 1.39
N HIS A 295 -11.33 -6.80 2.63
CA HIS A 295 -10.40 -7.80 3.16
C HIS A 295 -10.96 -8.39 4.48
N PRO A 296 -10.78 -9.70 4.74
CA PRO A 296 -11.30 -10.34 5.96
C PRO A 296 -10.66 -9.84 7.26
N ASP A 297 -9.50 -9.16 7.21
CA ASP A 297 -8.90 -8.56 8.42
C ASP A 297 -9.64 -7.31 8.90
N GLY A 298 -10.44 -6.64 8.05
CA GLY A 298 -11.19 -5.43 8.37
C GLY A 298 -10.37 -4.24 8.86
N GLU A 299 -9.05 -4.26 8.65
CA GLU A 299 -8.14 -3.20 9.14
C GLU A 299 -8.26 -1.92 8.30
N VAL A 300 -8.14 -0.78 8.96
CA VAL A 300 -8.09 0.53 8.31
C VAL A 300 -6.70 0.74 7.72
N ARG A 301 -6.59 0.67 6.39
CA ARG A 301 -5.34 0.87 5.64
C ARG A 301 -5.59 1.83 4.48
N ASP A 302 -5.16 3.07 4.62
CA ASP A 302 -5.43 4.15 3.66
C ASP A 302 -4.20 4.50 2.81
N THR A 303 -3.69 3.53 2.06
CA THR A 303 -2.51 3.67 1.19
C THR A 303 -2.65 4.82 0.19
N PHE A 304 -3.86 5.05 -0.31
CA PHE A 304 -4.15 6.06 -1.34
C PHE A 304 -4.62 7.41 -0.78
N LYS A 305 -4.73 7.56 0.54
CA LYS A 305 -5.27 8.76 1.22
C LYS A 305 -6.71 9.11 0.79
N LYS A 306 -7.49 8.08 0.42
CA LYS A 306 -8.86 8.20 -0.13
C LYS A 306 -9.82 7.15 0.43
N LEU A 307 -9.44 6.38 1.45
CA LEU A 307 -10.27 5.35 2.04
C LEU A 307 -11.53 5.95 2.66
N THR A 308 -12.68 5.41 2.27
CA THR A 308 -14.00 5.79 2.83
C THR A 308 -14.72 4.60 3.44
N ASN A 309 -14.50 3.39 2.92
CA ASN A 309 -15.20 2.19 3.37
C ASN A 309 -14.24 1.01 3.51
N VAL A 310 -14.41 0.26 4.60
CA VAL A 310 -13.73 -1.02 4.86
C VAL A 310 -14.79 -2.09 4.94
N PHE A 311 -14.65 -3.15 4.15
CA PHE A 311 -15.55 -4.31 4.16
C PHE A 311 -14.82 -5.48 4.80
N GLU A 312 -15.22 -5.81 6.04
CA GLU A 312 -14.66 -6.93 6.80
C GLU A 312 -15.41 -8.21 6.45
N MET A 313 -15.06 -8.81 5.33
CA MET A 313 -15.65 -10.03 4.78
C MET A 313 -14.71 -10.69 3.78
N GLN A 314 -15.03 -11.92 3.36
CA GLN A 314 -14.32 -12.55 2.27
C GLN A 314 -14.57 -11.78 0.96
N GLU A 315 -13.53 -11.64 0.14
CA GLU A 315 -13.61 -10.89 -1.11
C GLU A 315 -14.71 -11.44 -2.04
N ALA A 316 -14.84 -12.76 -2.14
CA ALA A 316 -15.88 -13.38 -2.94
C ALA A 316 -17.29 -13.00 -2.46
N GLU A 317 -17.53 -12.94 -1.15
CA GLU A 317 -18.83 -12.56 -0.57
C GLU A 317 -19.23 -11.13 -0.94
N PHE A 318 -18.24 -10.22 -0.95
CA PHE A 318 -18.46 -8.84 -1.38
C PHE A 318 -18.96 -8.76 -2.83
N PHE A 319 -18.27 -9.41 -3.77
CA PHE A 319 -18.66 -9.38 -5.19
C PHE A 319 -19.96 -10.11 -5.45
N GLU A 320 -20.18 -11.25 -4.82
CA GLU A 320 -21.44 -12.02 -4.91
C GLU A 320 -22.63 -11.20 -4.43
N HIS A 321 -22.48 -10.45 -3.32
CA HIS A 321 -23.52 -9.56 -2.81
C HIS A 321 -23.94 -8.52 -3.87
N TYR A 322 -22.97 -7.79 -4.43
CA TYR A 322 -23.27 -6.79 -5.46
C TYR A 322 -23.82 -7.39 -6.74
N CYS A 323 -23.36 -8.58 -7.13
CA CYS A 323 -23.93 -9.33 -8.25
C CYS A 323 -25.39 -9.71 -8.03
N ALA A 324 -25.79 -10.05 -6.80
CA ALA A 324 -27.18 -10.37 -6.45
C ALA A 324 -28.08 -9.11 -6.49
N VAL A 325 -27.58 -7.97 -6.03
CA VAL A 325 -28.30 -6.67 -6.09
C VAL A 325 -28.61 -6.28 -7.55
N LYS A 326 -27.70 -6.54 -8.49
CA LYS A 326 -27.87 -6.29 -9.94
C LYS A 326 -28.14 -7.56 -10.73
N ALA A 327 -29.00 -8.44 -10.26
CA ALA A 327 -29.28 -9.74 -10.93
C ALA A 327 -29.68 -9.57 -12.41
N ASP A 328 -30.53 -8.58 -12.72
CA ASP A 328 -31.10 -8.31 -14.05
C ASP A 328 -30.29 -7.29 -14.89
N ALA A 329 -29.05 -6.93 -14.47
CA ALA A 329 -28.24 -5.96 -15.21
C ALA A 329 -27.83 -6.53 -16.57
N ILE A 330 -27.94 -5.66 -17.61
CA ILE A 330 -27.41 -5.96 -18.94
C ILE A 330 -25.88 -5.87 -18.87
N SER A 331 -25.21 -6.85 -19.49
CA SER A 331 -23.75 -6.87 -19.58
C SER A 331 -23.22 -5.60 -20.25
N ASP A 332 -22.28 -4.91 -19.59
CA ASP A 332 -21.55 -3.79 -20.14
C ASP A 332 -20.05 -3.94 -19.76
N THR A 333 -19.18 -3.97 -20.76
CA THR A 333 -17.74 -4.20 -20.57
C THR A 333 -16.88 -3.14 -21.26
N ARG A 334 -17.50 -2.04 -21.72
CA ARG A 334 -16.85 -1.01 -22.53
C ARG A 334 -15.64 -0.39 -21.82
N TYR A 335 -15.72 -0.17 -20.52
CA TYR A 335 -14.64 0.44 -19.76
C TYR A 335 -13.39 -0.47 -19.76
N CYS A 336 -13.55 -1.74 -19.44
CA CYS A 336 -12.44 -2.70 -19.47
C CYS A 336 -11.87 -2.89 -20.87
N THR A 337 -12.75 -3.09 -21.86
CA THR A 337 -12.34 -3.29 -23.27
C THR A 337 -11.55 -2.11 -23.81
N GLU A 338 -11.99 -0.88 -23.52
CA GLU A 338 -11.26 0.32 -23.93
C GLU A 338 -9.91 0.44 -23.22
N PHE A 339 -9.86 0.13 -21.93
CA PHE A 339 -8.61 0.20 -21.18
C PHE A 339 -7.60 -0.85 -21.68
N GLN A 340 -8.04 -2.09 -21.92
CA GLN A 340 -7.21 -3.15 -22.52
C GLN A 340 -6.71 -2.73 -23.92
N ARG A 341 -7.59 -2.13 -24.74
CA ARG A 341 -7.22 -1.65 -26.09
C ARG A 341 -6.08 -0.63 -26.03
N VAL A 342 -6.22 0.39 -25.18
CA VAL A 342 -5.21 1.46 -25.06
C VAL A 342 -3.88 0.90 -24.54
N CYS A 343 -3.89 -0.03 -23.56
CA CYS A 343 -2.66 -0.66 -23.07
C CYS A 343 -1.96 -1.47 -24.18
N LYS A 344 -2.72 -2.27 -24.97
CA LYS A 344 -2.16 -3.06 -26.09
C LYS A 344 -1.62 -2.19 -27.20
N GLU A 345 -2.29 -1.10 -27.55
CA GLU A 345 -1.81 -0.14 -28.56
C GLU A 345 -0.49 0.52 -28.13
N LEU A 346 -0.35 0.81 -26.84
CA LEU A 346 0.90 1.37 -26.32
C LEU A 346 2.03 0.34 -26.33
N GLU A 347 1.75 -0.92 -25.95
CA GLU A 347 2.76 -2.00 -26.02
C GLU A 347 3.32 -2.17 -27.43
N GLN A 348 2.48 -2.02 -28.47
CA GLN A 348 2.92 -2.11 -29.87
C GLN A 348 3.85 -0.95 -30.31
N LYS A 349 3.86 0.15 -29.58
CA LYS A 349 4.72 1.32 -29.84
C LYS A 349 6.04 1.29 -29.08
N VAL A 350 6.29 0.25 -28.27
CA VAL A 350 7.55 0.11 -27.53
C VAL A 350 8.71 0.08 -28.55
N PRO A 351 9.69 0.99 -28.42
CA PRO A 351 10.83 1.02 -29.32
C PRO A 351 11.77 -0.16 -29.09
N GLU A 352 12.75 -0.34 -29.97
CA GLU A 352 13.84 -1.27 -29.71
C GLU A 352 14.62 -0.85 -28.46
N LEU A 353 14.64 -1.70 -27.45
CA LEU A 353 15.28 -1.41 -26.18
C LEU A 353 16.77 -1.84 -26.19
N PRO A 354 17.64 -1.14 -25.46
CA PRO A 354 19.00 -1.63 -25.20
C PRO A 354 18.96 -2.93 -24.37
N PHE A 355 20.04 -3.72 -24.44
CA PHE A 355 20.16 -4.96 -23.67
C PHE A 355 20.11 -4.65 -22.17
N SER A 356 19.02 -5.00 -21.53
CA SER A 356 18.63 -4.60 -20.18
C SER A 356 17.58 -5.54 -19.59
N ASN A 357 17.32 -5.46 -18.32
CA ASN A 357 16.26 -6.25 -17.66
C ASN A 357 14.87 -6.04 -18.33
N SER A 358 14.56 -4.83 -18.76
CA SER A 358 13.32 -4.55 -19.49
C SER A 358 13.30 -5.22 -20.87
N TRP A 359 14.43 -5.26 -21.59
CA TRP A 359 14.54 -5.98 -22.85
C TRP A 359 14.42 -7.51 -22.64
N LEU A 360 15.02 -8.04 -21.56
CA LEU A 360 14.88 -9.46 -21.17
C LEU A 360 13.41 -9.79 -20.91
N ALA A 361 12.72 -8.97 -20.13
CA ALA A 361 11.29 -9.14 -19.85
C ALA A 361 10.47 -9.18 -21.14
N GLN A 362 10.63 -8.18 -22.03
CA GLN A 362 9.93 -8.07 -23.31
C GLN A 362 10.06 -9.35 -24.16
N ASN A 363 11.25 -9.93 -24.19
CA ASN A 363 11.56 -11.10 -25.00
C ASN A 363 11.27 -12.45 -24.32
N THR A 364 10.92 -12.45 -23.02
CA THR A 364 10.75 -13.69 -22.23
C THR A 364 9.32 -13.94 -21.80
N VAL A 365 8.57 -12.90 -21.43
CA VAL A 365 7.22 -13.06 -20.82
C VAL A 365 6.29 -13.94 -21.66
N LYS A 366 6.34 -13.80 -22.98
CA LYS A 366 5.51 -14.58 -23.90
C LYS A 366 6.04 -16.01 -24.14
N ARG A 367 7.30 -16.30 -23.76
CA ARG A 367 7.94 -17.62 -23.89
C ARG A 367 7.79 -18.49 -22.64
N LEU A 368 7.48 -17.89 -21.48
CA LEU A 368 7.32 -18.61 -20.22
C LEU A 368 6.43 -19.84 -20.39
N PRO A 369 6.82 -21.02 -19.85
CA PRO A 369 6.04 -22.24 -19.97
C PRO A 369 4.74 -22.15 -19.17
N ALA A 370 3.68 -22.77 -19.70
CA ALA A 370 2.41 -22.83 -19.01
C ALA A 370 2.51 -23.58 -17.67
N GLY A 371 1.86 -23.05 -16.62
CA GLY A 371 1.82 -23.66 -15.29
C GLY A 371 3.13 -23.56 -14.49
N CYS A 372 4.17 -22.89 -15.00
CA CYS A 372 5.34 -22.59 -14.18
C CYS A 372 5.02 -21.57 -13.09
N GLU A 373 5.93 -21.41 -12.13
CA GLU A 373 5.88 -20.36 -11.13
C GLU A 373 7.05 -19.39 -11.33
N LEU A 374 6.77 -18.10 -11.36
CA LEU A 374 7.76 -17.06 -11.59
C LEU A 374 8.00 -16.26 -10.31
N HIS A 375 9.23 -16.21 -9.84
CA HIS A 375 9.66 -15.39 -8.73
C HIS A 375 10.46 -14.19 -9.25
N LEU A 376 9.97 -12.97 -8.97
CA LEU A 376 10.62 -11.74 -9.40
C LEU A 376 11.29 -11.04 -8.20
N GLY A 377 12.57 -10.72 -8.35
CA GLY A 377 13.28 -9.87 -7.39
C GLY A 377 12.62 -8.50 -7.31
N ILE A 378 12.47 -7.97 -6.08
CA ILE A 378 11.91 -6.64 -5.86
C ILE A 378 12.72 -5.56 -6.60
N LEU A 379 12.16 -4.38 -6.74
CA LEU A 379 12.74 -3.23 -7.44
C LEU A 379 12.90 -3.50 -8.94
N ASN A 380 14.12 -3.55 -9.47
CA ASN A 380 14.35 -3.48 -10.90
C ASN A 380 13.74 -4.65 -11.69
N SER A 381 13.85 -5.89 -11.20
CA SER A 381 13.27 -7.05 -11.89
C SER A 381 11.74 -7.00 -11.86
N LEU A 382 11.11 -6.82 -10.70
CA LEU A 382 9.66 -6.70 -10.59
C LEU A 382 9.12 -5.55 -11.46
N ARG A 383 9.77 -4.38 -11.42
CA ARG A 383 9.40 -3.21 -12.23
C ARG A 383 9.46 -3.51 -13.73
N SER A 384 10.62 -3.98 -14.19
CA SER A 384 10.87 -4.19 -15.62
C SER A 384 9.93 -5.25 -16.21
N TRP A 385 9.68 -6.32 -15.46
CA TRP A 385 8.80 -7.41 -15.90
C TRP A 385 7.33 -7.00 -15.84
N SER A 386 6.91 -6.20 -14.87
CA SER A 386 5.52 -5.70 -14.77
C SER A 386 5.10 -4.75 -15.90
N LEU A 387 6.03 -4.29 -16.73
CA LEU A 387 5.71 -3.45 -17.89
C LEU A 387 5.19 -4.25 -19.10
N PHE A 388 5.31 -5.58 -19.11
CA PHE A 388 4.91 -6.44 -20.21
C PHE A 388 3.92 -7.51 -19.75
N GLU A 389 2.81 -7.66 -20.48
CA GLU A 389 1.74 -8.59 -20.12
C GLU A 389 2.20 -10.05 -20.25
N ILE A 390 1.93 -10.85 -19.22
CA ILE A 390 2.07 -12.30 -19.25
C ILE A 390 0.76 -12.90 -19.78
N VAL A 391 0.88 -13.90 -20.67
CA VAL A 391 -0.24 -14.58 -21.31
C VAL A 391 -1.13 -15.24 -20.25
N PRO A 392 -2.37 -14.76 -20.01
CA PRO A 392 -3.22 -15.25 -18.92
C PRO A 392 -3.55 -16.74 -19.02
N GLU A 393 -3.72 -17.24 -20.25
CA GLU A 393 -4.05 -18.65 -20.54
C GLU A 393 -2.98 -19.63 -20.08
N LYS A 394 -1.74 -19.17 -19.90
CA LYS A 394 -0.63 -19.99 -19.40
C LYS A 394 -0.72 -20.27 -17.89
N LYS A 395 -1.60 -19.61 -17.16
CA LYS A 395 -1.84 -19.82 -15.72
C LYS A 395 -0.56 -19.80 -14.88
N ILE A 396 0.32 -18.83 -15.14
CA ILE A 396 1.58 -18.65 -14.43
C ILE A 396 1.29 -17.94 -13.10
N GLU A 397 1.71 -18.53 -11.99
CA GLU A 397 1.68 -17.87 -10.68
C GLU A 397 2.96 -17.04 -10.49
N ILE A 398 2.83 -15.84 -9.90
CA ILE A 398 3.95 -14.90 -9.79
C ILE A 398 4.07 -14.41 -8.36
N HIS A 399 5.29 -14.43 -7.85
CA HIS A 399 5.64 -14.03 -6.49
C HIS A 399 6.77 -13.01 -6.45
N SER A 400 6.74 -12.18 -5.44
CA SER A 400 7.83 -11.28 -5.08
C SER A 400 7.76 -10.99 -3.57
N ASN A 401 8.89 -10.80 -2.91
CA ASN A 401 8.98 -10.56 -1.47
C ASN A 401 8.58 -9.12 -1.10
N THR A 402 7.37 -8.70 -1.48
CA THR A 402 6.90 -7.32 -1.29
C THR A 402 6.55 -6.97 0.15
N GLY A 403 6.22 -7.95 1.00
CA GLY A 403 5.80 -7.70 2.37
C GLY A 403 6.87 -7.03 3.23
N GLY A 404 8.09 -7.56 3.24
CA GLY A 404 9.25 -6.97 3.91
C GLY A 404 10.07 -6.04 3.02
N PHE A 405 9.87 -6.11 1.72
CA PHE A 405 10.56 -5.35 0.67
C PHE A 405 12.10 -5.45 0.72
N GLY A 406 12.64 -6.58 1.25
CA GLY A 406 14.06 -6.87 1.36
C GLY A 406 14.59 -7.63 0.13
N ILE A 407 15.84 -7.36 -0.25
CA ILE A 407 16.53 -8.07 -1.35
C ILE A 407 17.23 -9.35 -0.90
N ASP A 408 17.12 -9.71 0.36
CA ASP A 408 17.98 -10.64 1.09
C ASP A 408 17.42 -12.07 1.25
N GLY A 409 16.32 -12.42 0.57
CA GLY A 409 15.69 -13.74 0.74
C GLY A 409 14.99 -14.30 -0.50
N MET A 410 15.31 -13.80 -1.69
CA MET A 410 14.60 -14.18 -2.91
C MET A 410 14.88 -15.60 -3.37
N VAL A 411 16.14 -16.04 -3.30
CA VAL A 411 16.55 -17.41 -3.68
C VAL A 411 16.01 -18.42 -2.67
N SER A 412 16.07 -18.08 -1.39
CA SER A 412 15.51 -18.92 -0.31
C SER A 412 14.00 -19.09 -0.44
N THR A 413 13.27 -18.02 -0.80
CA THR A 413 11.81 -18.10 -1.06
C THR A 413 11.51 -18.99 -2.27
N LEU A 414 12.24 -18.81 -3.37
CA LEU A 414 12.13 -19.68 -4.56
C LEU A 414 12.37 -21.14 -4.20
N LEU A 415 13.44 -21.44 -3.45
CA LEU A 415 13.74 -22.78 -2.98
C LEU A 415 12.60 -23.35 -2.13
N GLY A 416 12.11 -22.59 -1.15
CA GLY A 416 10.99 -23.03 -0.31
C GLY A 416 9.73 -23.37 -1.12
N SER A 417 9.37 -22.55 -2.11
CA SER A 417 8.24 -22.80 -3.01
C SER A 417 8.47 -24.05 -3.87
N SER A 418 9.68 -24.25 -4.40
CA SER A 418 10.01 -25.40 -5.24
C SER A 418 9.92 -26.74 -4.50
N LEU A 419 10.19 -26.75 -3.19
CA LEU A 419 10.07 -27.93 -2.34
C LEU A 419 8.60 -28.35 -2.10
N ALA A 420 7.70 -27.37 -2.10
CA ALA A 420 6.27 -27.63 -1.90
C ALA A 420 5.59 -28.25 -3.14
N SER A 421 6.17 -28.09 -4.33
CA SER A 421 5.63 -28.61 -5.60
C SER A 421 6.75 -29.10 -6.51
N PRO A 422 7.35 -30.25 -6.20
CA PRO A 422 8.55 -30.74 -6.90
C PRO A 422 8.37 -31.07 -8.40
N ASP A 423 7.11 -31.27 -8.83
CA ASP A 423 6.77 -31.53 -10.23
C ASP A 423 6.54 -30.26 -11.06
N LYS A 424 6.52 -29.09 -10.42
CA LYS A 424 6.31 -27.78 -11.06
C LYS A 424 7.65 -27.11 -11.34
N LEU A 425 7.77 -26.42 -12.47
CA LEU A 425 8.96 -25.63 -12.79
C LEU A 425 8.90 -24.27 -12.08
N PHE A 426 9.96 -23.91 -11.37
CA PHE A 426 10.14 -22.65 -10.67
C PHE A 426 11.23 -21.81 -11.33
N ILE A 427 10.87 -20.60 -11.75
CA ILE A 427 11.76 -19.68 -12.45
C ILE A 427 11.96 -18.46 -11.55
N GLY A 428 13.20 -18.15 -11.18
CA GLY A 428 13.57 -16.92 -10.48
C GLY A 428 14.25 -15.93 -11.41
N VAL A 429 13.91 -14.64 -11.31
CA VAL A 429 14.62 -13.55 -11.99
C VAL A 429 15.00 -12.50 -10.97
N ILE A 430 16.29 -12.34 -10.72
CA ILE A 430 16.82 -11.45 -9.66
C ILE A 430 18.02 -10.64 -10.15
N GLY A 431 18.30 -9.52 -9.48
CA GLY A 431 19.55 -8.79 -9.69
C GLY A 431 20.74 -9.45 -8.98
N ASP A 432 21.94 -9.17 -9.46
CA ASP A 432 23.19 -9.69 -8.89
C ASP A 432 23.37 -9.36 -7.41
N LEU A 433 23.04 -8.17 -6.99
CA LEU A 433 23.15 -7.77 -5.58
C LEU A 433 22.23 -8.61 -4.69
N ALA A 434 20.98 -8.82 -5.09
CA ALA A 434 20.04 -9.70 -4.38
C ALA A 434 20.53 -11.16 -4.36
N PHE A 435 21.10 -11.65 -5.46
CA PHE A 435 21.70 -12.96 -5.51
C PHE A 435 22.81 -13.13 -4.47
N PHE A 436 23.76 -12.20 -4.40
CA PHE A 436 24.88 -12.31 -3.47
C PHE A 436 24.46 -12.17 -1.98
N TYR A 437 23.33 -11.53 -1.69
CA TYR A 437 22.76 -11.53 -0.34
C TYR A 437 22.23 -12.91 0.09
N ASP A 438 21.78 -13.74 -0.87
CA ASP A 438 21.09 -15.01 -0.60
C ASP A 438 21.73 -16.22 -1.34
N MET A 439 22.97 -16.06 -1.84
CA MET A 439 23.68 -17.08 -2.61
C MET A 439 23.86 -18.41 -1.86
N ASN A 440 23.93 -18.36 -0.52
CA ASN A 440 24.07 -19.56 0.31
C ASN A 440 22.89 -20.54 0.13
N ALA A 441 21.73 -20.08 -0.33
CA ALA A 441 20.60 -20.96 -0.61
C ALA A 441 20.88 -22.00 -1.70
N LEU A 442 21.78 -21.70 -2.67
CA LEU A 442 22.17 -22.64 -3.70
C LEU A 442 22.91 -23.87 -3.14
N GLY A 443 23.63 -23.71 -2.02
CA GLY A 443 24.33 -24.79 -1.32
C GLY A 443 23.43 -25.66 -0.43
N ASN A 444 22.12 -25.39 -0.40
CA ASN A 444 21.20 -26.19 0.38
C ASN A 444 21.01 -27.59 -0.22
N ARG A 445 21.15 -28.64 0.62
CA ARG A 445 21.03 -30.05 0.17
C ARG A 445 19.68 -30.43 -0.44
N HIS A 446 18.65 -29.57 -0.29
CA HIS A 446 17.30 -29.80 -0.80
C HIS A 446 17.04 -29.13 -2.16
N VAL A 447 18.02 -28.45 -2.73
CA VAL A 447 17.87 -27.84 -4.07
C VAL A 447 17.54 -28.95 -5.09
N GLY A 448 16.39 -28.78 -5.75
CA GLY A 448 15.87 -29.72 -6.74
C GLY A 448 16.17 -29.30 -8.19
N ASN A 449 15.96 -30.22 -9.12
CA ASN A 449 16.20 -30.01 -10.56
C ASN A 449 15.13 -29.14 -11.22
N ASN A 450 14.09 -28.77 -10.49
CA ASN A 450 12.96 -27.96 -10.94
C ASN A 450 13.18 -26.43 -10.78
N ILE A 451 14.40 -26.00 -10.42
CA ILE A 451 14.77 -24.60 -10.27
C ILE A 451 15.50 -24.09 -11.52
N ARG A 452 15.08 -22.93 -11.99
CA ARG A 452 15.74 -22.12 -13.01
C ARG A 452 15.95 -20.72 -12.44
N LEU A 453 17.20 -20.31 -12.26
CA LEU A 453 17.53 -19.00 -11.68
C LEU A 453 18.24 -18.12 -12.72
N MET A 454 17.60 -17.06 -13.17
CA MET A 454 18.19 -16.02 -14.00
C MET A 454 18.70 -14.89 -13.11
N VAL A 455 19.98 -14.58 -13.20
CA VAL A 455 20.61 -13.47 -12.48
C VAL A 455 21.00 -12.38 -13.47
N VAL A 456 20.38 -11.21 -13.35
CA VAL A 456 20.70 -10.02 -14.15
C VAL A 456 21.86 -9.30 -13.46
N ASN A 457 23.06 -9.46 -14.01
CA ASN A 457 24.30 -8.92 -13.45
C ASN A 457 24.69 -7.61 -14.13
N ASN A 458 24.43 -6.50 -13.47
CA ASN A 458 24.89 -5.17 -13.89
C ASN A 458 25.93 -4.57 -12.94
N GLY A 459 26.36 -5.34 -11.94
CA GLY A 459 27.46 -5.07 -11.02
C GLY A 459 27.19 -4.01 -9.96
N ARG A 460 25.92 -3.62 -9.74
CA ARG A 460 25.52 -2.64 -8.73
C ARG A 460 24.03 -2.67 -8.45
N GLY A 461 23.60 -1.97 -7.40
CA GLY A 461 22.19 -1.66 -7.18
C GLY A 461 21.73 -0.61 -8.19
N THR A 462 21.34 -1.04 -9.38
CA THR A 462 20.99 -0.17 -10.53
C THR A 462 19.82 0.76 -10.23
N GLU A 463 18.94 0.42 -9.30
CA GLU A 463 17.88 1.30 -8.80
C GLU A 463 18.38 2.72 -8.49
N PHE A 464 19.51 2.82 -7.82
CA PHE A 464 20.11 4.11 -7.42
C PHE A 464 20.69 4.92 -8.58
N ARG A 465 20.77 4.35 -9.77
CA ARG A 465 21.27 4.97 -10.99
C ARG A 465 20.17 5.32 -11.99
N ASN A 466 18.95 4.85 -11.77
CA ASN A 466 17.80 5.20 -12.60
C ASN A 466 17.58 6.73 -12.61
N TYR A 467 17.34 7.32 -13.78
CA TYR A 467 17.30 8.77 -13.97
C TYR A 467 16.33 9.51 -13.04
N ASN A 468 15.22 8.87 -12.66
CA ASN A 468 14.22 9.44 -11.77
C ASN A 468 14.50 9.19 -10.28
N HIS A 469 15.55 8.42 -9.93
CA HIS A 469 15.87 8.14 -8.55
C HIS A 469 16.62 9.32 -7.89
N PRO A 470 16.30 9.70 -6.63
CA PRO A 470 16.99 10.82 -5.95
C PRO A 470 18.51 10.67 -5.89
N ALA A 471 19.05 9.46 -5.84
CA ALA A 471 20.49 9.20 -5.82
C ALA A 471 21.16 9.43 -7.19
N ALA A 472 20.42 9.45 -8.31
CA ALA A 472 20.99 9.69 -9.64
C ALA A 472 21.74 11.05 -9.72
N ARG A 473 21.32 12.04 -8.92
CA ARG A 473 21.97 13.36 -8.81
C ARG A 473 23.44 13.30 -8.38
N PHE A 474 23.85 12.23 -7.71
CA PHE A 474 25.22 12.03 -7.25
C PHE A 474 26.13 11.41 -8.33
N GLY A 475 25.57 10.96 -9.46
CA GLY A 475 26.33 10.35 -10.54
C GLY A 475 27.17 9.16 -10.05
N GLU A 476 28.43 9.10 -10.48
CA GLU A 476 29.36 8.02 -10.10
C GLU A 476 29.69 8.00 -8.59
N SER A 477 29.55 9.13 -7.88
CA SER A 477 29.78 9.16 -6.44
C SER A 477 28.75 8.36 -5.64
N ALA A 478 27.59 8.03 -6.23
CA ALA A 478 26.62 7.10 -5.64
C ALA A 478 27.10 5.64 -5.61
N ASP A 479 28.06 5.27 -6.46
CA ASP A 479 28.42 3.88 -6.70
C ASP A 479 28.98 3.19 -5.46
N VAL A 480 29.85 3.83 -4.72
CA VAL A 480 30.57 3.20 -3.59
C VAL A 480 29.65 2.91 -2.40
N TYR A 481 28.81 3.87 -2.01
CA TYR A 481 28.06 3.78 -0.75
C TYR A 481 26.54 3.60 -0.93
N MET A 482 26.01 3.93 -2.11
CA MET A 482 24.56 3.83 -2.38
C MET A 482 24.27 2.65 -3.30
N ALA A 483 24.96 2.53 -4.43
CA ALA A 483 24.71 1.51 -5.44
C ALA A 483 25.53 0.22 -5.27
N ALA A 484 26.37 0.13 -4.25
CA ALA A 484 27.21 -1.04 -3.92
C ALA A 484 28.07 -1.55 -5.09
N TYR A 485 28.57 -0.65 -5.96
CA TYR A 485 29.42 -1.01 -7.08
C TYR A 485 30.81 -1.49 -6.62
N GLY A 486 31.34 -2.46 -7.36
CA GLY A 486 32.70 -2.98 -7.12
C GLY A 486 32.80 -4.08 -6.07
N HIS A 487 31.66 -4.58 -5.60
CA HIS A 487 31.56 -5.76 -4.75
C HIS A 487 31.31 -7.04 -5.57
N TYR A 488 31.51 -8.21 -4.96
CA TYR A 488 31.16 -9.53 -5.47
C TYR A 488 31.55 -9.75 -6.95
N GLY A 489 30.58 -9.95 -7.85
CA GLY A 489 30.79 -10.27 -9.26
C GLY A 489 31.63 -9.26 -10.04
N LYS A 490 31.76 -8.01 -9.58
CA LYS A 490 32.71 -7.06 -10.18
C LYS A 490 34.16 -7.33 -9.82
N LYS A 491 34.45 -8.18 -8.84
CA LYS A 491 35.82 -8.62 -8.52
C LYS A 491 36.29 -9.76 -9.40
N SER A 492 35.36 -10.59 -9.88
CA SER A 492 35.63 -11.68 -10.78
C SER A 492 34.41 -11.93 -11.65
N HIS A 493 34.59 -11.87 -12.96
CA HIS A 493 33.56 -12.22 -13.95
C HIS A 493 33.11 -13.68 -13.83
N ASP A 494 34.00 -14.57 -13.42
CA ASP A 494 33.73 -16.00 -13.32
C ASP A 494 33.22 -16.45 -11.94
N LEU A 495 33.04 -15.51 -11.00
CA LEU A 495 32.71 -15.87 -9.61
C LEU A 495 31.41 -16.68 -9.52
N MET A 496 30.39 -16.23 -10.21
CA MET A 496 29.07 -16.89 -10.18
C MET A 496 29.10 -18.23 -10.90
N ARG A 497 29.83 -18.33 -12.00
CA ARG A 497 30.06 -19.59 -12.72
C ARG A 497 30.69 -20.66 -11.82
N HIS A 498 31.85 -20.38 -11.25
CA HIS A 498 32.53 -21.31 -10.36
C HIS A 498 31.67 -21.72 -9.16
N TYR A 499 30.97 -20.74 -8.57
CA TYR A 499 30.09 -21.03 -7.43
C TYR A 499 28.92 -21.98 -7.82
N ALA A 500 28.29 -21.73 -8.97
CA ALA A 500 27.17 -22.51 -9.45
C ALA A 500 27.61 -23.96 -9.84
N GLU A 501 28.70 -24.06 -10.62
CA GLU A 501 29.24 -25.36 -11.08
C GLU A 501 29.70 -26.22 -9.90
N ASP A 502 30.41 -25.65 -8.92
CA ASP A 502 30.87 -26.37 -7.73
C ASP A 502 29.69 -26.86 -6.84
N LEU A 503 28.52 -26.24 -6.95
CA LEU A 503 27.29 -26.66 -6.27
C LEU A 503 26.38 -27.56 -7.13
N GLY A 504 26.82 -27.93 -8.33
CA GLY A 504 26.11 -28.86 -9.21
C GLY A 504 25.02 -28.26 -10.07
N PHE A 505 25.03 -26.93 -10.26
CA PHE A 505 24.15 -26.25 -11.22
C PHE A 505 24.75 -26.35 -12.64
N GLU A 506 23.89 -26.47 -13.63
CA GLU A 506 24.25 -26.11 -15.00
C GLU A 506 24.36 -24.58 -15.07
N TYR A 507 25.51 -24.08 -15.51
CA TYR A 507 25.72 -22.64 -15.69
C TYR A 507 25.56 -22.26 -17.15
N MET A 508 24.77 -21.19 -17.36
CA MET A 508 24.58 -20.52 -18.66
C MET A 508 24.93 -19.03 -18.50
N CYS A 509 25.42 -18.39 -19.54
CA CYS A 509 25.61 -16.92 -19.52
C CYS A 509 25.24 -16.29 -20.86
N ALA A 510 24.95 -14.99 -20.86
CA ALA A 510 24.76 -14.16 -22.05
C ALA A 510 25.25 -12.73 -21.77
N GLU A 511 25.99 -12.15 -22.73
CA GLU A 511 26.49 -10.77 -22.71
C GLU A 511 25.87 -9.93 -23.82
N THR A 512 25.21 -10.58 -24.78
CA THR A 512 24.56 -9.91 -25.93
C THR A 512 23.11 -10.41 -26.10
N LYS A 513 22.35 -9.66 -26.89
CA LYS A 513 20.96 -10.02 -27.26
C LYS A 513 20.92 -11.37 -28.01
N GLU A 514 21.85 -11.56 -28.93
CA GLU A 514 21.96 -12.76 -29.74
C GLU A 514 22.23 -13.97 -28.87
N GLU A 515 23.23 -13.90 -27.99
CA GLU A 515 23.54 -14.97 -27.05
C GLU A 515 22.38 -15.32 -26.13
N TYR A 516 21.64 -14.31 -25.68
CA TYR A 516 20.45 -14.51 -24.85
C TYR A 516 19.36 -15.26 -25.63
N LEU A 517 19.06 -14.82 -26.83
CA LEU A 517 18.02 -15.44 -27.67
C LEU A 517 18.36 -16.87 -28.05
N ASP A 518 19.63 -17.21 -28.24
CA ASP A 518 20.10 -18.56 -28.53
C ASP A 518 19.93 -19.54 -27.34
N ARG A 519 19.87 -19.02 -26.09
CA ARG A 519 19.88 -19.80 -24.86
C ARG A 519 18.57 -19.80 -24.09
N ILE A 520 17.71 -18.81 -24.30
CA ILE A 520 16.52 -18.63 -23.47
C ILE A 520 15.54 -19.79 -23.58
N ASP A 521 15.37 -20.37 -24.76
CA ASP A 521 14.44 -21.50 -24.95
C ASP A 521 14.95 -22.78 -24.26
N ASP A 522 16.27 -23.01 -24.18
CA ASP A 522 16.87 -24.10 -23.39
C ASP A 522 16.72 -23.84 -21.88
N PHE A 523 16.92 -22.60 -21.43
CA PHE A 523 16.69 -22.20 -20.02
C PHE A 523 15.24 -22.45 -19.59
N LEU A 524 14.27 -22.16 -20.45
CA LEU A 524 12.84 -22.30 -20.19
C LEU A 524 12.29 -23.71 -20.46
N ASN A 525 13.14 -24.64 -20.93
CA ASN A 525 12.70 -25.99 -21.23
C ASN A 525 12.11 -26.68 -19.99
N THR A 526 10.91 -27.24 -20.15
CA THR A 526 10.18 -27.94 -19.09
C THR A 526 10.65 -29.37 -18.86
N GLU A 527 11.42 -29.94 -19.77
CA GLU A 527 12.04 -31.25 -19.54
C GLU A 527 12.94 -31.16 -18.31
N GLN A 528 12.73 -32.09 -17.38
CA GLN A 528 13.56 -32.14 -16.17
C GLN A 528 15.00 -32.46 -16.56
N LYS A 529 15.85 -31.45 -16.49
CA LYS A 529 17.30 -31.65 -16.54
C LYS A 529 17.76 -32.36 -15.26
N GLY A 530 18.82 -33.13 -15.32
CA GLY A 530 19.38 -33.85 -14.16
C GLY A 530 19.90 -32.91 -13.03
N HIS A 531 19.81 -31.61 -13.20
CA HIS A 531 20.38 -30.55 -12.33
C HIS A 531 19.56 -29.23 -12.43
N PRO A 532 19.64 -28.38 -11.40
CA PRO A 532 19.12 -27.00 -11.47
C PRO A 532 19.97 -26.17 -12.45
N VAL A 533 19.43 -25.05 -12.93
CA VAL A 533 20.10 -24.16 -13.89
C VAL A 533 20.25 -22.76 -13.34
N LEU A 534 21.44 -22.17 -13.48
CA LEU A 534 21.72 -20.78 -13.23
C LEU A 534 22.11 -20.09 -14.55
N PHE A 535 21.34 -19.07 -14.94
CA PHE A 535 21.58 -18.27 -16.14
C PHE A 535 22.00 -16.86 -15.75
N GLU A 536 23.28 -16.53 -15.88
CA GLU A 536 23.81 -15.19 -15.63
C GLU A 536 23.74 -14.34 -16.90
N VAL A 537 23.05 -13.19 -16.80
CA VAL A 537 22.89 -12.27 -17.92
C VAL A 537 23.55 -10.95 -17.57
N PHE A 538 24.62 -10.63 -18.29
CA PHE A 538 25.40 -9.42 -18.06
C PHE A 538 24.77 -8.23 -18.80
N THR A 539 24.26 -7.26 -18.03
CA THR A 539 23.71 -6.01 -18.56
C THR A 539 24.53 -4.81 -18.07
N ASP A 540 24.20 -3.64 -18.57
CA ASP A 540 24.82 -2.38 -18.16
C ASP A 540 23.83 -1.44 -17.49
N SER A 541 24.25 -0.83 -16.39
CA SER A 541 23.41 0.09 -15.59
C SER A 541 22.91 1.31 -16.38
N LYS A 542 23.64 1.77 -17.40
CA LYS A 542 23.18 2.84 -18.27
C LYS A 542 22.08 2.35 -19.20
N ASN A 543 22.26 1.16 -19.79
CA ASN A 543 21.25 0.51 -20.61
C ASN A 543 19.95 0.24 -19.85
N GLU A 544 20.04 -0.14 -18.56
CA GLU A 544 18.86 -0.27 -17.69
C GLU A 544 18.07 1.06 -17.59
N SER A 545 18.79 2.15 -17.32
CA SER A 545 18.17 3.47 -17.21
C SER A 545 17.62 3.98 -18.54
N ASP A 546 18.37 3.79 -19.64
CA ASP A 546 17.96 4.18 -20.99
C ASP A 546 16.70 3.40 -21.44
N ALA A 547 16.60 2.10 -21.11
CA ALA A 547 15.43 1.29 -21.42
C ALA A 547 14.18 1.77 -20.68
N LEU A 548 14.28 2.01 -19.37
CA LEU A 548 13.17 2.54 -18.58
C LEU A 548 12.76 3.94 -19.06
N TYR A 549 13.73 4.79 -19.38
CA TYR A 549 13.45 6.11 -19.94
C TYR A 549 12.67 6.01 -21.27
N ALA A 550 13.11 5.15 -22.18
CA ALA A 550 12.42 4.93 -23.46
C ALA A 550 10.99 4.42 -23.25
N LEU A 551 10.79 3.48 -22.30
CA LEU A 551 9.47 2.94 -21.97
C LEU A 551 8.51 3.97 -21.35
N TYR A 552 9.00 4.90 -20.55
CA TYR A 552 8.16 5.92 -19.90
C TYR A 552 7.89 7.14 -20.79
N HIS A 553 8.51 7.22 -21.98
CA HIS A 553 8.39 8.34 -22.92
C HIS A 553 7.92 7.93 -24.33
N ILE A 554 7.17 6.84 -24.43
CA ILE A 554 6.60 6.37 -25.71
C ILE A 554 5.60 7.40 -26.25
N GLU A 555 4.73 7.91 -25.36
CA GLU A 555 3.75 8.95 -25.67
C GLU A 555 4.01 10.17 -24.79
N VAL A 556 4.63 11.19 -25.36
CA VAL A 556 4.85 12.48 -24.67
C VAL A 556 3.67 13.41 -24.98
N SER A 557 2.94 13.83 -23.94
CA SER A 557 1.85 14.79 -24.12
C SER A 557 2.36 16.11 -24.71
N THR A 558 1.54 16.78 -25.51
CA THR A 558 1.89 18.10 -26.11
C THR A 558 2.26 19.14 -25.06
N LYS A 559 1.63 19.10 -23.87
CA LYS A 559 1.97 19.96 -22.72
C LYS A 559 3.36 19.64 -22.17
N THR A 560 3.69 18.36 -22.05
CA THR A 560 5.00 17.90 -21.55
C THR A 560 6.09 18.18 -22.58
N ALA A 561 5.83 17.97 -23.87
CA ALA A 561 6.74 18.33 -24.95
C ALA A 561 7.05 19.83 -24.96
N ALA A 562 6.05 20.68 -24.79
CA ALA A 562 6.23 22.13 -24.67
C ALA A 562 7.02 22.52 -23.41
N LYS A 563 6.75 21.89 -22.25
CA LYS A 563 7.48 22.12 -21.00
C LYS A 563 8.96 21.69 -21.11
N ASN A 564 9.20 20.55 -21.74
CA ASN A 564 10.56 20.04 -21.96
C ASN A 564 11.32 20.92 -22.96
N ALA A 565 10.67 21.41 -24.03
CA ALA A 565 11.25 22.39 -24.95
C ALA A 565 11.63 23.69 -24.23
N VAL A 566 10.77 24.21 -23.35
CA VAL A 566 11.06 25.40 -22.52
C VAL A 566 12.22 25.11 -21.52
N LYS A 567 12.24 23.93 -20.92
CA LYS A 567 13.33 23.52 -20.00
C LYS A 567 14.67 23.40 -20.73
N ASN A 568 14.68 22.86 -21.94
CA ASN A 568 15.87 22.73 -22.78
C ASN A 568 16.43 24.09 -23.24
N VAL A 569 15.53 25.06 -23.50
CA VAL A 569 15.93 26.42 -23.95
C VAL A 569 16.39 27.29 -22.79
N LEU A 570 15.74 27.21 -21.62
CA LEU A 570 15.99 28.10 -20.48
C LEU A 570 16.88 27.52 -19.40
N GLY A 571 17.14 26.21 -19.41
CA GLY A 571 17.81 25.49 -18.35
C GLY A 571 17.00 25.47 -17.03
N GLU A 572 17.43 24.67 -16.06
CA GLU A 572 16.71 24.52 -14.77
C GLU A 572 16.61 25.84 -13.98
N LYS A 573 17.65 26.68 -14.05
CA LYS A 573 17.65 27.99 -13.37
C LYS A 573 16.67 28.97 -14.00
N GLY A 574 16.50 28.94 -15.34
CA GLY A 574 15.56 29.80 -16.05
C GLY A 574 14.11 29.40 -15.77
N VAL A 575 13.82 28.10 -15.66
CA VAL A 575 12.49 27.58 -15.30
C VAL A 575 12.11 27.93 -13.86
N ALA A 576 13.06 27.86 -12.92
CA ALA A 576 12.85 28.26 -11.52
C ALA A 576 12.53 29.77 -11.41
N THR A 577 13.19 30.60 -12.21
CA THR A 577 12.93 32.04 -12.27
C THR A 577 11.56 32.35 -12.84
N LEU A 578 11.14 31.64 -13.90
CA LEU A 578 9.82 31.78 -14.51
C LEU A 578 8.70 31.38 -13.54
N LYS A 579 8.84 30.28 -12.80
CA LYS A 579 7.89 29.84 -11.77
C LYS A 579 7.73 30.92 -10.67
N LYS A 580 8.84 31.52 -10.25
CA LYS A 580 8.83 32.59 -9.24
C LYS A 580 8.11 33.86 -9.73
N ILE A 581 8.22 34.18 -11.03
CA ILE A 581 7.56 35.32 -11.67
C ILE A 581 6.04 35.04 -11.87
N MET A 582 5.66 33.80 -12.11
CA MET A 582 4.28 33.37 -12.33
C MET A 582 3.51 33.02 -11.04
N GLY A 583 4.11 33.21 -9.85
CA GLY A 583 3.46 33.00 -8.57
C GLY A 583 3.14 31.51 -8.26
N LYS A 584 3.91 30.61 -8.84
CA LYS A 584 3.79 29.15 -8.62
C LYS A 584 5.04 28.58 -7.96
#